data_39bbf754242802c7b463122f59fca7f5
#
_entry.id   39bbf754242802c7b463122f59fca7f5
#
_cell.length_a   1.000
_cell.length_b   1.000
_cell.length_c   1.000
_cell.angle_alpha   90.00
_cell.angle_beta   90.00
_cell.angle_gamma   90.00
#
_symmetry.space_group_name_H-M   'P 1'
#
loop_
_entity.id
_entity.type
_entity.pdbx_description
1 polymer ?
#
loop_
_entity_poly.entity_id
_entity_poly.type
_entity_poly.pdbx_seq_one_letter_code
_entity_poly.pdbx_strand_id
1 'polypeptide(L)'
;MYAGHFAAGLAIKARVPQAPTWGLLLGVGLLDLLFGPFVLLGWERVSLTPGVSPGFSLDYIDWSHSLLMSLVWATLYALCFTRQGRPVALAMGAAVFSHFVLDLFMHPADLALWPNAGIHLGLGLWRLFPVGWWFFELTFVLLCLAYYYRQSRTVGGFGHRAGAVALVVILLHVVNSPWLAPH
;
A
#
# COMPACT_ATOMS: atom_id res chain seq x y z
N MET A 1 0.92 -6.37 1.64
CA MET A 1 2.07 -5.67 2.28
C MET A 1 1.60 -4.48 3.13
N TYR A 2 0.90 -4.73 4.25
CA TYR A 2 0.21 -3.66 4.98
C TYR A 2 1.14 -2.56 5.51
N ALA A 3 2.17 -2.91 6.26
CA ALA A 3 3.08 -1.93 6.86
C ALA A 3 3.91 -1.19 5.81
N GLY A 4 4.31 -1.87 4.75
CA GLY A 4 5.08 -1.30 3.66
C GLY A 4 4.34 -0.18 2.92
N HIS A 5 3.05 -0.32 2.67
CA HIS A 5 2.25 0.74 2.04
C HIS A 5 2.24 2.01 2.91
N PHE A 6 1.98 1.88 4.21
CA PHE A 6 2.00 3.03 5.12
C PHE A 6 3.40 3.65 5.23
N ALA A 7 4.45 2.83 5.27
CA ALA A 7 5.83 3.32 5.28
C ALA A 7 6.17 4.11 4.00
N ALA A 8 5.74 3.64 2.83
CA ALA A 8 5.88 4.38 1.57
C ALA A 8 5.16 5.73 1.62
N GLY A 9 3.93 5.78 2.13
CA GLY A 9 3.18 7.04 2.33
C GLY A 9 3.93 8.03 3.23
N LEU A 10 4.57 7.55 4.30
CA LEU A 10 5.39 8.39 5.18
C LEU A 10 6.70 8.84 4.52
N ALA A 11 7.32 8.01 3.68
CA ALA A 11 8.47 8.42 2.88
C ALA A 11 8.10 9.52 1.87
N ILE A 12 6.92 9.44 1.24
CA ILE A 12 6.37 10.51 0.39
C ILE A 12 6.13 11.78 1.22
N LYS A 13 5.57 11.65 2.44
CA LYS A 13 5.41 12.77 3.38
C LYS A 13 6.73 13.47 3.67
N ALA A 14 7.79 12.71 3.88
CA ALA A 14 9.13 13.26 4.12
C ALA A 14 9.63 14.09 2.94
N ARG A 15 9.30 13.68 1.70
CA ARG A 15 9.70 14.39 0.47
C ARG A 15 8.84 15.62 0.18
N VAL A 16 7.55 15.57 0.56
CA VAL A 16 6.58 16.64 0.33
C VAL A 16 5.91 17.00 1.68
N PRO A 17 6.61 17.74 2.57
CA PRO A 17 6.15 18.01 3.93
C PRO A 17 4.81 18.74 4.03
N GLN A 18 4.43 19.52 3.02
CA GLN A 18 3.15 20.23 2.96
C GLN A 18 1.96 19.31 2.63
N ALA A 19 2.19 18.10 2.08
CA ALA A 19 1.12 17.15 1.80
C ALA A 19 0.46 16.69 3.12
N PRO A 20 -0.89 16.69 3.24
CA PRO A 20 -1.57 16.25 4.44
C PRO A 20 -1.32 14.75 4.69
N THR A 21 -0.82 14.42 5.89
CA THR A 21 -0.48 13.03 6.25
C THR A 21 -1.67 12.09 6.11
N TRP A 22 -2.86 12.50 6.55
CA TRP A 22 -4.08 11.69 6.42
C TRP A 22 -4.39 11.36 4.95
N GLY A 23 -4.18 12.32 4.05
CA GLY A 23 -4.40 12.09 2.62
C GLY A 23 -3.41 11.08 2.02
N LEU A 24 -2.13 11.14 2.43
CA LEU A 24 -1.14 10.15 1.99
C LEU A 24 -1.46 8.75 2.53
N LEU A 25 -1.83 8.64 3.83
CA LEU A 25 -2.19 7.36 4.44
C LEU A 25 -3.48 6.77 3.85
N LEU A 26 -4.47 7.61 3.55
CA LEU A 26 -5.66 7.20 2.81
C LEU A 26 -5.31 6.78 1.38
N GLY A 27 -4.44 7.54 0.70
CA GLY A 27 -4.01 7.26 -0.67
C GLY A 27 -3.32 5.90 -0.81
N VAL A 28 -2.39 5.57 0.09
CA VAL A 28 -1.72 4.25 0.05
C VAL A 28 -2.63 3.07 0.36
N GLY A 29 -3.80 3.28 0.96
CA GLY A 29 -4.81 2.24 1.20
C GLY A 29 -5.99 2.32 0.24
N LEU A 30 -5.99 3.24 -0.74
CA LEU A 30 -7.18 3.54 -1.54
C LEU A 30 -7.64 2.35 -2.38
N LEU A 31 -6.72 1.58 -2.96
CA LEU A 31 -7.07 0.42 -3.78
C LEU A 31 -7.79 -0.64 -2.95
N ASP A 32 -7.32 -0.94 -1.75
CA ASP A 32 -7.98 -1.85 -0.80
C ASP A 32 -9.34 -1.31 -0.34
N LEU A 33 -9.45 0.02 -0.13
CA LEU A 33 -10.71 0.65 0.24
C LEU A 33 -11.74 0.59 -0.89
N LEU A 34 -11.32 0.59 -2.15
CA LEU A 34 -12.20 0.41 -3.31
C LEU A 34 -12.57 -1.06 -3.52
N PHE A 35 -11.63 -1.97 -3.24
CA PHE A 35 -11.83 -3.40 -3.36
C PHE A 35 -13.06 -3.91 -2.58
N GLY A 36 -13.21 -3.54 -1.30
CA GLY A 36 -14.33 -3.96 -0.48
C GLY A 36 -15.71 -3.64 -1.10
N PRO A 37 -16.03 -2.37 -1.42
CA PRO A 37 -17.24 -2.01 -2.15
C PRO A 37 -17.40 -2.72 -3.50
N PHE A 38 -16.34 -2.94 -4.26
CA PHE A 38 -16.42 -3.61 -5.55
C PHE A 38 -16.77 -5.11 -5.41
N VAL A 39 -16.29 -5.76 -4.36
CA VAL A 39 -16.73 -7.13 -4.01
C VAL A 39 -18.22 -7.15 -3.65
N LEU A 40 -18.68 -6.20 -2.82
CA LEU A 40 -20.10 -6.09 -2.44
C LEU A 40 -21.01 -5.82 -3.63
N LEU A 41 -20.55 -5.07 -4.62
CA LEU A 41 -21.29 -4.79 -5.86
C LEU A 41 -21.18 -5.91 -6.90
N GLY A 42 -20.41 -6.97 -6.64
CA GLY A 42 -20.17 -8.07 -7.58
C GLY A 42 -19.25 -7.72 -8.75
N TRP A 43 -18.55 -6.59 -8.70
CA TRP A 43 -17.57 -6.19 -9.72
C TRP A 43 -16.24 -6.92 -9.52
N GLU A 44 -15.92 -7.31 -8.30
CA GLU A 44 -14.75 -8.10 -7.93
C GLU A 44 -15.15 -9.35 -7.17
N ARG A 45 -14.28 -10.35 -7.11
CA ARG A 45 -14.59 -11.66 -6.55
C ARG A 45 -13.48 -12.18 -5.66
N VAL A 46 -13.90 -12.73 -4.53
CA VAL A 46 -13.05 -13.40 -3.54
C VAL A 46 -13.67 -14.75 -3.22
N SER A 47 -12.86 -15.79 -3.19
CA SER A 47 -13.27 -17.10 -2.69
C SER A 47 -12.63 -17.39 -1.35
N LEU A 48 -13.40 -18.01 -0.45
CA LEU A 48 -12.86 -18.55 0.79
C LEU A 48 -12.19 -19.88 0.50
N THR A 49 -10.95 -20.04 0.94
CA THR A 49 -10.15 -21.27 0.80
C THR A 49 -9.76 -21.79 2.19
N PRO A 50 -10.68 -22.50 2.89
CA PRO A 50 -10.40 -23.02 4.23
C PRO A 50 -9.18 -23.95 4.23
N GLY A 51 -8.32 -23.81 5.23
CA GLY A 51 -7.11 -24.65 5.38
C GLY A 51 -5.90 -24.16 4.59
N VAL A 52 -5.99 -23.02 3.88
CA VAL A 52 -4.85 -22.38 3.20
C VAL A 52 -4.68 -20.98 3.78
N SER A 53 -3.47 -20.61 4.18
CA SER A 53 -3.17 -19.23 4.58
C SER A 53 -3.04 -18.35 3.32
N PRO A 54 -3.76 -17.20 3.24
CA PRO A 54 -4.54 -16.49 4.26
C PRO A 54 -6.03 -16.89 4.38
N GLY A 55 -6.46 -18.06 3.91
CA GLY A 55 -7.85 -18.52 4.02
C GLY A 55 -8.80 -17.96 2.96
N PHE A 56 -8.30 -17.18 2.01
CA PHE A 56 -9.04 -16.65 0.86
C PHE A 56 -8.17 -16.55 -0.38
N SER A 57 -8.78 -16.52 -1.55
CA SER A 57 -8.14 -16.19 -2.82
C SER A 57 -8.81 -14.99 -3.46
N LEU A 58 -8.01 -14.16 -4.10
CA LEU A 58 -8.46 -13.01 -4.90
C LEU A 58 -8.68 -13.50 -6.33
N ASP A 59 -9.92 -13.84 -6.68
CA ASP A 59 -10.21 -14.48 -7.97
C ASP A 59 -10.30 -13.47 -9.11
N TYR A 60 -10.73 -12.25 -8.80
CA TYR A 60 -10.84 -11.16 -9.76
C TYR A 60 -10.82 -9.82 -9.03
N ILE A 61 -9.76 -9.02 -9.24
CA ILE A 61 -9.52 -7.75 -8.55
C ILE A 61 -9.15 -6.61 -9.53
N ASP A 62 -9.55 -6.74 -10.78
CA ASP A 62 -9.05 -5.91 -11.89
C ASP A 62 -9.52 -4.45 -11.82
N TRP A 63 -10.67 -4.17 -11.21
CA TRP A 63 -11.20 -2.81 -11.12
C TRP A 63 -10.51 -1.96 -10.05
N SER A 64 -10.03 -2.57 -9.01
CA SER A 64 -9.25 -1.89 -7.97
C SER A 64 -7.75 -1.98 -8.26
N HIS A 65 -7.22 -3.16 -8.62
CA HIS A 65 -5.79 -3.48 -8.60
C HIS A 65 -5.14 -3.73 -9.98
N SER A 66 -5.82 -3.49 -11.13
CA SER A 66 -5.09 -3.54 -12.40
C SER A 66 -4.19 -2.31 -12.58
N LEU A 67 -3.13 -2.44 -13.39
CA LEU A 67 -2.20 -1.35 -13.68
C LEU A 67 -2.94 -0.10 -14.21
N LEU A 68 -3.84 -0.30 -15.21
CA LEU A 68 -4.60 0.81 -15.77
C LEU A 68 -5.48 1.49 -14.72
N MET A 69 -6.23 0.69 -13.94
CA MET A 69 -7.14 1.26 -12.93
C MET A 69 -6.39 1.91 -11.77
N SER A 70 -5.24 1.37 -11.38
CA SER A 70 -4.36 2.01 -10.40
C SER A 70 -3.90 3.39 -10.86
N LEU A 71 -3.59 3.57 -12.14
CA LEU A 71 -3.25 4.88 -12.72
C LEU A 71 -4.47 5.80 -12.78
N VAL A 72 -5.66 5.26 -13.11
CA VAL A 72 -6.93 6.03 -13.11
C VAL A 72 -7.22 6.54 -11.69
N TRP A 73 -7.21 5.64 -10.68
CA TRP A 73 -7.48 6.01 -9.29
C TRP A 73 -6.43 6.98 -8.74
N ALA A 74 -5.15 6.77 -9.07
CA ALA A 74 -4.07 7.69 -8.71
C ALA A 74 -4.29 9.09 -9.30
N THR A 75 -4.72 9.17 -10.56
CA THR A 75 -5.01 10.43 -11.24
C THR A 75 -6.23 11.12 -10.62
N LEU A 76 -7.32 10.41 -10.44
CA LEU A 76 -8.54 10.96 -9.83
C LEU A 76 -8.25 11.46 -8.39
N TYR A 77 -7.49 10.69 -7.62
CA TYR A 77 -7.10 11.11 -6.28
C TYR A 77 -6.20 12.34 -6.30
N ALA A 78 -5.21 12.40 -7.19
CA ALA A 78 -4.36 13.58 -7.37
C ALA A 78 -5.18 14.84 -7.72
N LEU A 79 -6.17 14.72 -8.59
CA LEU A 79 -7.04 15.83 -8.99
C LEU A 79 -7.80 16.46 -7.82
N CYS A 80 -8.19 15.66 -6.80
CA CYS A 80 -8.84 16.16 -5.58
C CYS A 80 -7.95 17.15 -4.79
N PHE A 81 -6.62 17.09 -4.98
CA PHE A 81 -5.65 17.90 -4.24
C PHE A 81 -4.97 19.00 -5.07
N THR A 82 -5.41 19.23 -6.29
CA THR A 82 -4.81 20.25 -7.20
C THR A 82 -4.81 21.66 -6.61
N ARG A 83 -5.84 22.02 -5.83
CA ARG A 83 -5.93 23.31 -5.13
C ARG A 83 -4.83 23.50 -4.06
N GLN A 84 -4.19 22.44 -3.58
CA GLN A 84 -3.08 22.50 -2.63
C GLN A 84 -1.72 22.62 -3.33
N GLY A 85 -1.71 22.70 -4.65
CA GLY A 85 -0.53 22.86 -5.49
C GLY A 85 -0.04 21.54 -6.10
N ARG A 86 0.65 21.69 -7.24
CA ARG A 86 1.15 20.56 -8.04
C ARG A 86 1.98 19.53 -7.25
N PRO A 87 2.93 19.93 -6.37
CA PRO A 87 3.71 18.95 -5.61
C PRO A 87 2.85 18.07 -4.71
N VAL A 88 1.82 18.64 -4.05
CA VAL A 88 0.88 17.90 -3.20
C VAL A 88 0.04 16.94 -4.05
N ALA A 89 -0.55 17.42 -5.14
CA ALA A 89 -1.35 16.59 -6.04
C ALA A 89 -0.56 15.37 -6.56
N LEU A 90 0.68 15.59 -7.01
CA LEU A 90 1.56 14.50 -7.46
C LEU A 90 1.91 13.52 -6.33
N ALA A 91 2.15 14.03 -5.12
CA ALA A 91 2.42 13.17 -3.96
C ALA A 91 1.21 12.28 -3.62
N MET A 92 -0.02 12.82 -3.73
CA MET A 92 -1.25 12.04 -3.50
C MET A 92 -1.44 10.94 -4.55
N GLY A 93 -1.25 11.26 -5.84
CA GLY A 93 -1.28 10.26 -6.90
C GLY A 93 -0.18 9.19 -6.73
N ALA A 94 1.04 9.62 -6.39
CA ALA A 94 2.15 8.70 -6.11
C ALA A 94 1.86 7.77 -4.91
N ALA A 95 1.16 8.26 -3.88
CA ALA A 95 0.75 7.43 -2.75
C ALA A 95 -0.19 6.30 -3.21
N VAL A 96 -1.21 6.60 -4.02
CA VAL A 96 -2.10 5.57 -4.58
C VAL A 96 -1.34 4.59 -5.46
N PHE A 97 -0.54 5.10 -6.40
CA PHE A 97 0.18 4.23 -7.34
C PHE A 97 1.27 3.39 -6.68
N SER A 98 1.86 3.87 -5.57
CA SER A 98 2.84 3.09 -4.81
C SER A 98 2.27 1.79 -4.24
N HIS A 99 0.96 1.74 -3.96
CA HIS A 99 0.27 0.52 -3.55
C HIS A 99 0.44 -0.57 -4.62
N PHE A 100 0.02 -0.29 -5.85
CA PHE A 100 0.16 -1.23 -6.97
C PHE A 100 1.60 -1.68 -7.19
N VAL A 101 2.56 -0.74 -7.14
CA VAL A 101 3.99 -1.06 -7.32
C VAL A 101 4.49 -2.02 -6.25
N LEU A 102 4.09 -1.85 -4.99
CA LEU A 102 4.49 -2.73 -3.89
C LEU A 102 3.81 -4.10 -4.00
N ASP A 103 2.56 -4.13 -4.47
CA ASP A 103 1.82 -5.37 -4.66
C ASP A 103 2.36 -6.22 -5.81
N LEU A 104 3.01 -5.64 -6.82
CA LEU A 104 3.71 -6.40 -7.85
C LEU A 104 4.74 -7.40 -7.30
N PHE A 105 5.39 -7.07 -6.18
CA PHE A 105 6.34 -7.96 -5.52
C PHE A 105 5.63 -9.03 -4.69
N MET A 106 4.54 -8.68 -4.05
CA MET A 106 3.86 -9.50 -3.05
C MET A 106 2.88 -10.48 -3.69
N HIS A 107 2.01 -9.98 -4.56
CA HIS A 107 0.94 -10.74 -5.18
C HIS A 107 1.46 -11.85 -6.11
N PRO A 108 0.79 -13.00 -6.18
CA PRO A 108 0.97 -13.93 -7.30
C PRO A 108 0.54 -13.25 -8.61
N ALA A 109 0.59 -13.94 -9.72
CA ALA A 109 0.21 -13.38 -11.02
C ALA A 109 -1.33 -13.19 -11.12
N ASP A 110 -1.88 -12.29 -10.29
CA ASP A 110 -3.30 -11.94 -10.24
C ASP A 110 -3.59 -10.44 -10.51
N LEU A 111 -2.54 -9.62 -10.69
CA LEU A 111 -2.66 -8.20 -11.01
C LEU A 111 -2.76 -8.00 -12.53
N ALA A 112 -3.93 -7.71 -13.06
CA ALA A 112 -4.16 -7.52 -14.49
C ALA A 112 -3.50 -6.23 -15.04
N LEU A 113 -3.23 -6.17 -16.33
CA LEU A 113 -2.81 -4.91 -16.98
C LEU A 113 -3.99 -3.92 -17.10
N TRP A 114 -5.18 -4.41 -17.41
CA TRP A 114 -6.45 -3.67 -17.43
C TRP A 114 -7.60 -4.63 -17.13
N PRO A 115 -8.81 -4.17 -16.78
CA PRO A 115 -9.93 -5.05 -16.48
C PRO A 115 -10.20 -6.06 -17.60
N ASN A 116 -10.29 -7.33 -17.22
CA ASN A 116 -10.44 -8.49 -18.12
C ASN A 116 -9.26 -8.73 -19.07
N ALA A 117 -8.06 -8.23 -18.75
CA ALA A 117 -6.86 -8.59 -19.50
C ALA A 117 -6.50 -10.07 -19.29
N GLY A 118 -6.03 -10.72 -20.36
CA GLY A 118 -5.49 -12.10 -20.25
C GLY A 118 -4.06 -12.15 -19.67
N ILE A 119 -3.44 -10.98 -19.41
CA ILE A 119 -2.08 -10.86 -18.86
C ILE A 119 -2.17 -10.38 -17.43
N HIS A 120 -1.58 -11.17 -16.53
CA HIS A 120 -1.52 -10.85 -15.11
C HIS A 120 -0.07 -10.76 -14.64
N LEU A 121 0.20 -9.80 -13.78
CA LEU A 121 1.49 -9.50 -13.18
C LEU A 121 1.51 -9.95 -11.71
N GLY A 122 2.70 -10.08 -11.16
CA GLY A 122 2.93 -10.40 -9.76
C GLY A 122 4.06 -11.42 -9.61
N LEU A 123 4.95 -11.21 -8.64
CA LEU A 123 6.10 -12.07 -8.37
C LEU A 123 5.81 -13.15 -7.33
N GLY A 124 4.71 -13.02 -6.57
CA GLY A 124 4.28 -14.02 -5.57
C GLY A 124 5.25 -14.21 -4.40
N LEU A 125 6.12 -13.23 -4.11
CA LEU A 125 7.18 -13.40 -3.13
C LEU A 125 6.67 -13.76 -1.74
N TRP A 126 5.47 -13.30 -1.41
CA TRP A 126 4.84 -13.64 -0.14
C TRP A 126 4.54 -15.14 0.01
N ARG A 127 4.12 -15.81 -1.08
CA ARG A 127 3.87 -17.26 -1.07
C ARG A 127 5.15 -18.08 -1.22
N LEU A 128 6.08 -17.60 -2.05
CA LEU A 128 7.32 -18.32 -2.36
C LEU A 128 8.32 -18.27 -1.21
N PHE A 129 8.41 -17.13 -0.50
CA PHE A 129 9.40 -16.88 0.56
C PHE A 129 8.77 -16.11 1.72
N PRO A 130 7.80 -16.65 2.47
CA PRO A 130 7.05 -15.89 3.46
C PRO A 130 7.93 -15.28 4.55
N VAL A 131 8.91 -16.02 5.09
CA VAL A 131 9.84 -15.52 6.09
C VAL A 131 10.82 -14.49 5.50
N GLY A 132 11.42 -14.81 4.35
CA GLY A 132 12.35 -13.88 3.67
C GLY A 132 11.65 -12.61 3.23
N TRP A 133 10.40 -12.72 2.76
CA TRP A 133 9.57 -11.57 2.40
C TRP A 133 9.25 -10.69 3.62
N TRP A 134 8.95 -11.28 4.77
CA TRP A 134 8.73 -10.53 6.00
C TRP A 134 9.95 -9.68 6.39
N PHE A 135 11.18 -10.25 6.33
CA PHE A 135 12.40 -9.49 6.59
C PHE A 135 12.68 -8.42 5.51
N PHE A 136 12.36 -8.70 4.25
CA PHE A 136 12.47 -7.71 3.18
C PHE A 136 11.54 -6.52 3.44
N GLU A 137 10.27 -6.78 3.75
CA GLU A 137 9.31 -5.74 4.12
C GLU A 137 9.76 -4.97 5.36
N LEU A 138 10.25 -5.66 6.41
CA LEU A 138 10.80 -5.00 7.59
C LEU A 138 11.92 -4.02 7.22
N THR A 139 12.87 -4.44 6.40
CA THR A 139 13.98 -3.59 5.95
C THR A 139 13.46 -2.37 5.21
N PHE A 140 12.52 -2.56 4.28
CA PHE A 140 11.88 -1.46 3.54
C PHE A 140 11.16 -0.49 4.48
N VAL A 141 10.38 -1.01 5.42
CA VAL A 141 9.67 -0.22 6.44
C VAL A 141 10.67 0.61 7.26
N LEU A 142 11.73 -0.01 7.78
CA LEU A 142 12.73 0.68 8.59
C LEU A 142 13.45 1.79 7.80
N LEU A 143 13.80 1.56 6.55
CA LEU A 143 14.41 2.58 5.69
C LEU A 143 13.48 3.77 5.44
N CYS A 144 12.21 3.51 5.11
CA CYS A 144 11.19 4.55 4.92
C CYS A 144 10.97 5.36 6.19
N LEU A 145 10.84 4.69 7.35
CA LEU A 145 10.63 5.32 8.63
C LEU A 145 11.85 6.12 9.09
N ALA A 146 13.06 5.60 8.89
CA ALA A 146 14.30 6.32 9.18
C ALA A 146 14.40 7.60 8.34
N TYR A 147 14.06 7.52 7.04
CA TYR A 147 13.99 8.69 6.17
C TYR A 147 12.95 9.69 6.65
N TYR A 148 11.72 9.24 6.94
CA TYR A 148 10.65 10.08 7.47
C TYR A 148 11.03 10.76 8.78
N TYR A 149 11.61 10.02 9.73
CA TYR A 149 12.02 10.53 11.03
C TYR A 149 13.14 11.58 10.90
N ARG A 150 14.15 11.32 10.07
CA ARG A 150 15.24 12.28 9.83
C ARG A 150 14.71 13.60 9.27
N GLN A 151 13.82 13.55 8.28
CA GLN A 151 13.23 14.75 7.69
C GLN A 151 12.29 15.48 8.64
N SER A 152 11.52 14.76 9.46
CA SER A 152 10.61 15.37 10.42
C SER A 152 11.35 16.20 11.50
N ARG A 153 12.58 15.83 11.83
CA ARG A 153 13.42 16.60 12.78
C ARG A 153 13.92 17.91 12.19
N THR A 154 14.11 18.00 10.90
CA THR A 154 14.58 19.21 10.23
C THR A 154 13.49 20.27 10.06
N VAL A 155 12.24 19.87 10.02
CA VAL A 155 11.08 20.76 9.76
C VAL A 155 10.45 21.32 11.06
N GLY A 156 10.97 20.98 12.24
CA GLY A 156 10.55 21.51 13.53
C GLY A 156 9.12 21.15 13.96
N GLY A 157 8.93 20.58 15.17
CA GLY A 157 7.62 20.35 15.78
C GLY A 157 6.97 18.98 15.54
N PHE A 158 7.53 18.10 14.69
CA PHE A 158 6.94 16.78 14.40
C PHE A 158 7.58 15.60 15.15
N GLY A 159 8.68 15.79 15.87
CA GLY A 159 9.51 14.70 16.39
C GLY A 159 8.77 13.64 17.22
N HIS A 160 7.94 14.06 18.20
CA HIS A 160 7.19 13.11 19.04
C HIS A 160 6.09 12.37 18.27
N ARG A 161 5.37 13.08 17.38
CA ARG A 161 4.31 12.48 16.55
C ARG A 161 4.90 11.54 15.51
N ALA A 162 6.04 11.88 14.93
CA ALA A 162 6.74 11.03 13.96
C ALA A 162 7.19 9.71 14.60
N GLY A 163 7.70 9.75 15.83
CA GLY A 163 8.05 8.55 16.60
C GLY A 163 6.84 7.66 16.90
N ALA A 164 5.72 8.24 17.31
CA ALA A 164 4.49 7.48 17.56
C ALA A 164 3.95 6.81 16.28
N VAL A 165 3.92 7.53 15.17
CA VAL A 165 3.48 6.98 13.87
C VAL A 165 4.42 5.86 13.42
N ALA A 166 5.73 6.05 13.55
CA ALA A 166 6.71 5.02 13.21
C ALA A 166 6.51 3.74 14.05
N LEU A 167 6.27 3.89 15.36
CA LEU A 167 5.98 2.77 16.25
C LEU A 167 4.73 2.00 15.82
N VAL A 168 3.65 2.71 15.47
CA VAL A 168 2.40 2.07 14.98
C VAL A 168 2.66 1.25 13.73
N VAL A 169 3.42 1.77 12.76
CA VAL A 169 3.74 1.04 11.51
C VAL A 169 4.60 -0.20 11.81
N ILE A 170 5.56 -0.10 12.73
CA ILE A 170 6.38 -1.25 13.15
C ILE A 170 5.50 -2.31 13.84
N LEU A 171 4.60 -1.90 14.75
CA LEU A 171 3.69 -2.82 15.41
C LEU A 171 2.75 -3.52 14.42
N LEU A 172 2.22 -2.80 13.42
CA LEU A 172 1.44 -3.39 12.34
C LEU A 172 2.25 -4.45 11.57
N HIS A 173 3.53 -4.19 11.31
CA HIS A 173 4.39 -5.16 10.65
C HIS A 173 4.61 -6.43 11.51
N VAL A 174 4.88 -6.25 12.81
CA VAL A 174 5.09 -7.37 13.74
C VAL A 174 3.84 -8.23 13.91
N VAL A 175 2.66 -7.61 14.02
CA VAL A 175 1.38 -8.34 14.15
C VAL A 175 1.07 -9.16 12.89
N ASN A 176 1.49 -8.70 11.71
CA ASN A 176 1.37 -9.44 10.45
C ASN A 176 2.53 -10.41 10.19
N SER A 177 3.26 -10.82 11.23
CA SER A 177 4.34 -11.80 11.07
C SER A 177 3.81 -13.20 10.77
N PRO A 178 4.54 -14.02 10.00
CA PRO A 178 4.14 -15.39 9.70
C PRO A 178 4.07 -16.29 10.94
N TRP A 179 4.61 -15.86 12.08
CA TRP A 179 4.55 -16.59 13.36
C TRP A 179 3.34 -16.24 14.23
N LEU A 180 2.71 -15.08 14.00
CA LEU A 180 1.53 -14.61 14.74
C LEU A 180 0.24 -14.77 13.94
N ALA A 181 0.32 -14.92 12.62
CA ALA A 181 -0.86 -15.22 11.80
C ALA A 181 -1.35 -16.64 12.14
N PRO A 182 -2.63 -16.86 12.41
CA PRO A 182 -3.19 -18.20 12.59
C PRO A 182 -3.02 -18.99 11.28
N HIS A 183 -2.39 -20.14 11.37
CA HIS A 183 -2.20 -21.11 10.29
C HIS A 183 -3.50 -21.82 9.96
#